data_d429e099fc0bb4593870cfe24a02f965
#
_entry.id   d429e099fc0bb4593870cfe24a02f965
#
_cell.length_a   1.000
_cell.length_b   1.000
_cell.length_c   1.000
_cell.angle_alpha   90.00
_cell.angle_beta   90.00
_cell.angle_gamma   90.00
#
_symmetry.space_group_name_H-M   'P 1'
#
loop_
_entity.id
_entity.type
_entity.pdbx_description
1 polymer ?
#
loop_
_entity_poly.entity_id
_entity_poly.type
_entity_poly.pdbx_seq_one_letter_code
_entity_poly.pdbx_strand_id
1 'polypeptide(L)'
;REIPFIHFHGTSDSVVDYYPPSFDGSLTVFESADFWIEYNQFNIESIEDLNNNVEIYNFSNNDSNSIFKHYKVYGGGHDWFKENWGFHTSSELIDFFLQYNLSDFYNEITLGDINSDSQINVLDVVLLAEIILEGSYLEQGDLNFDQTISILDLIALINIILNWCDHFF
;
A
#
# COMPACT_ATOMS: atom_id res chain seq x y z
N ARG A 1 2.98 4.76 -1.25
CA ARG A 1 3.05 3.32 -1.44
C ARG A 1 1.66 2.78 -1.70
N GLU A 2 1.53 1.77 -2.56
CA GLU A 2 0.27 1.11 -2.85
C GLU A 2 -0.27 0.34 -1.63
N ILE A 3 -1.59 0.28 -1.54
CA ILE A 3 -2.28 -0.38 -0.42
C ILE A 3 -3.32 -1.33 -1.00
N PRO A 4 -3.25 -2.65 -0.73
CA PRO A 4 -4.33 -3.55 -1.09
C PRO A 4 -5.56 -3.22 -0.25
N PHE A 5 -6.71 -3.20 -0.91
CA PHE A 5 -7.95 -2.78 -0.30
C PHE A 5 -9.10 -3.72 -0.66
N ILE A 6 -9.92 -4.11 0.32
CA ILE A 6 -11.14 -4.89 0.10
C ILE A 6 -12.32 -4.18 0.76
N HIS A 7 -13.43 -4.12 0.04
CA HIS A 7 -14.65 -3.42 0.45
C HIS A 7 -15.88 -4.26 0.17
N PHE A 8 -16.83 -4.25 1.11
CA PHE A 8 -18.12 -4.93 0.98
C PHE A 8 -19.23 -3.94 1.25
N HIS A 9 -20.22 -3.82 0.33
CA HIS A 9 -21.31 -2.88 0.53
C HIS A 9 -22.62 -3.35 -0.09
N GLY A 10 -23.70 -3.19 0.69
CA GLY A 10 -25.04 -3.48 0.24
C GLY A 10 -25.66 -2.29 -0.50
N THR A 11 -26.33 -2.55 -1.63
CA THR A 11 -26.96 -1.48 -2.42
C THR A 11 -28.22 -0.89 -1.77
N SER A 12 -28.74 -1.53 -0.72
CA SER A 12 -29.87 -1.07 0.11
C SER A 12 -29.43 -0.68 1.52
N ASP A 13 -28.15 -0.34 1.70
CA ASP A 13 -27.65 0.21 2.95
C ASP A 13 -28.33 1.55 3.23
N SER A 14 -28.97 1.65 4.39
CA SER A 14 -29.72 2.84 4.83
C SER A 14 -28.93 3.71 5.84
N VAL A 15 -27.71 3.31 6.16
CA VAL A 15 -26.83 4.03 7.09
C VAL A 15 -25.72 4.75 6.31
N VAL A 16 -25.13 4.06 5.34
CA VAL A 16 -24.16 4.62 4.40
C VAL A 16 -24.65 4.34 2.99
N ASP A 17 -25.07 5.40 2.28
CA ASP A 17 -25.69 5.26 0.98
C ASP A 17 -24.70 4.70 -0.05
N TYR A 18 -25.14 3.66 -0.78
CA TYR A 18 -24.37 3.11 -1.90
C TYR A 18 -24.34 4.09 -3.09
N TYR A 19 -25.47 4.77 -3.35
CA TYR A 19 -25.66 5.67 -4.48
C TYR A 19 -25.80 7.13 -4.03
N PRO A 20 -25.43 8.11 -4.88
CA PRO A 20 -25.68 9.51 -4.57
C PRO A 20 -27.20 9.84 -4.53
N PRO A 21 -27.61 10.87 -3.77
CA PRO A 21 -26.73 11.73 -2.96
C PRO A 21 -26.32 11.05 -1.66
N SER A 22 -25.05 11.20 -1.29
CA SER A 22 -24.59 10.74 0.02
C SER A 22 -25.14 11.61 1.14
N PHE A 23 -25.37 11.00 2.28
CA PHE A 23 -25.83 11.71 3.46
C PHE A 23 -24.67 12.49 4.11
N ASP A 24 -24.93 13.73 4.50
CA ASP A 24 -24.06 14.57 5.35
C ASP A 24 -22.62 14.80 4.80
N GLY A 25 -22.46 14.87 3.48
CA GLY A 25 -21.17 15.18 2.84
C GLY A 25 -20.14 14.05 2.91
N SER A 26 -20.55 12.84 3.29
CA SER A 26 -19.73 11.65 3.16
C SER A 26 -19.53 11.27 1.68
N LEU A 27 -18.44 10.56 1.38
CA LEU A 27 -18.23 9.99 0.05
C LEU A 27 -19.23 8.84 -0.19
N THR A 28 -19.76 8.76 -1.40
CA THR A 28 -20.47 7.56 -1.87
C THR A 28 -19.47 6.40 -2.05
N VAL A 29 -20.00 5.20 -2.23
CA VAL A 29 -19.15 4.03 -2.53
C VAL A 29 -18.32 4.25 -3.79
N PHE A 30 -18.90 4.86 -4.84
CA PHE A 30 -18.16 5.16 -6.09
C PHE A 30 -17.06 6.19 -5.88
N GLU A 31 -17.33 7.29 -5.19
CA GLU A 31 -16.31 8.31 -4.90
C GLU A 31 -15.19 7.76 -4.03
N SER A 32 -15.50 6.86 -3.09
CA SER A 32 -14.49 6.16 -2.30
C SER A 32 -13.68 5.18 -3.14
N ALA A 33 -14.31 4.47 -4.06
CA ALA A 33 -13.63 3.57 -4.99
C ALA A 33 -12.70 4.34 -5.93
N ASP A 34 -13.19 5.44 -6.53
CA ASP A 34 -12.40 6.31 -7.40
C ASP A 34 -11.15 6.83 -6.70
N PHE A 35 -11.27 7.24 -5.42
CA PHE A 35 -10.13 7.65 -4.62
C PHE A 35 -9.05 6.55 -4.53
N TRP A 36 -9.42 5.31 -4.23
CA TRP A 36 -8.47 4.20 -4.09
C TRP A 36 -7.89 3.75 -5.41
N ILE A 37 -8.67 3.81 -6.51
CA ILE A 37 -8.22 3.52 -7.87
C ILE A 37 -7.15 4.55 -8.28
N GLU A 38 -7.41 5.83 -8.06
CA GLU A 38 -6.47 6.91 -8.37
C GLU A 38 -5.22 6.83 -7.49
N TYR A 39 -5.38 6.65 -6.18
CA TYR A 39 -4.26 6.56 -5.23
C TYR A 39 -3.28 5.43 -5.58
N ASN A 40 -3.79 4.26 -5.95
CA ASN A 40 -2.98 3.09 -6.33
C ASN A 40 -2.66 3.05 -7.84
N GLN A 41 -3.09 4.02 -8.64
CA GLN A 41 -2.88 4.10 -10.09
C GLN A 41 -3.37 2.84 -10.83
N PHE A 42 -4.46 2.24 -10.38
CA PHE A 42 -5.05 1.09 -11.04
C PHE A 42 -5.62 1.46 -12.40
N ASN A 43 -5.32 0.64 -13.41
CA ASN A 43 -5.72 0.85 -14.80
C ASN A 43 -6.37 -0.37 -15.46
N ILE A 44 -6.53 -1.44 -14.69
CA ILE A 44 -7.20 -2.68 -15.09
C ILE A 44 -8.43 -2.85 -14.21
N GLU A 45 -9.58 -3.05 -14.85
CA GLU A 45 -10.84 -3.37 -14.19
C GLU A 45 -11.36 -4.70 -14.70
N SER A 46 -11.83 -5.55 -13.81
CA SER A 46 -12.59 -6.74 -14.16
C SER A 46 -13.77 -6.93 -13.21
N ILE A 47 -14.88 -7.45 -13.74
CA ILE A 47 -16.10 -7.70 -12.98
C ILE A 47 -16.36 -9.20 -13.03
N GLU A 48 -16.62 -9.78 -11.87
CA GLU A 48 -16.97 -11.17 -11.69
C GLU A 48 -18.40 -11.26 -11.09
N ASP A 49 -19.28 -11.98 -11.74
CA ASP A 49 -20.60 -12.33 -11.19
C ASP A 49 -20.45 -13.53 -10.28
N LEU A 50 -20.39 -13.34 -8.97
CA LEU A 50 -20.37 -14.44 -8.00
C LEU A 50 -21.71 -15.19 -8.03
N ASN A 51 -22.82 -14.45 -8.09
CA ASN A 51 -24.18 -14.95 -8.27
C ASN A 51 -25.11 -13.80 -8.66
N ASN A 52 -26.42 -14.06 -8.81
CA ASN A 52 -27.42 -13.07 -9.23
C ASN A 52 -27.53 -11.83 -8.33
N ASN A 53 -26.99 -11.88 -7.12
CA ASN A 53 -27.10 -10.79 -6.15
C ASN A 53 -25.75 -10.20 -5.75
N VAL A 54 -24.62 -10.71 -6.25
CA VAL A 54 -23.29 -10.25 -5.86
C VAL A 54 -22.38 -10.15 -7.07
N GLU A 55 -21.92 -8.94 -7.33
CA GLU A 55 -20.85 -8.63 -8.27
C GLU A 55 -19.56 -8.29 -7.51
N ILE A 56 -18.42 -8.75 -8.02
CA ILE A 56 -17.09 -8.45 -7.49
C ILE A 56 -16.34 -7.63 -8.52
N TYR A 57 -15.99 -6.43 -8.16
CA TYR A 57 -15.15 -5.54 -8.96
C TYR A 57 -13.71 -5.68 -8.49
N ASN A 58 -12.80 -5.94 -9.42
CA ASN A 58 -11.38 -6.04 -9.14
C ASN A 58 -10.65 -4.97 -9.95
N PHE A 59 -9.90 -4.11 -9.26
CA PHE A 59 -9.06 -3.08 -9.87
C PHE A 59 -7.60 -3.37 -9.55
N SER A 60 -6.74 -3.31 -10.57
CA SER A 60 -5.32 -3.64 -10.46
C SER A 60 -4.50 -2.88 -11.50
N ASN A 61 -3.19 -3.07 -11.47
CA ASN A 61 -2.28 -2.70 -12.56
C ASN A 61 -1.30 -3.84 -12.84
N ASN A 62 -0.50 -3.73 -13.90
CA ASN A 62 0.46 -4.77 -14.30
C ASN A 62 1.75 -4.74 -13.47
N ASP A 63 2.02 -3.63 -12.78
CA ASP A 63 3.31 -3.34 -12.16
C ASP A 63 3.30 -3.61 -10.65
N SER A 64 2.16 -4.03 -10.10
CA SER A 64 1.92 -4.14 -8.66
C SER A 64 1.16 -5.42 -8.30
N ASN A 65 1.47 -5.95 -7.13
CA ASN A 65 0.70 -7.04 -6.52
C ASN A 65 -0.52 -6.52 -5.74
N SER A 66 -0.71 -5.19 -5.71
CA SER A 66 -1.85 -4.58 -5.02
C SER A 66 -3.13 -4.73 -5.82
N ILE A 67 -4.23 -4.89 -5.15
CA ILE A 67 -5.57 -4.95 -5.75
C ILE A 67 -6.56 -4.21 -4.85
N PHE A 68 -7.52 -3.51 -5.48
CA PHE A 68 -8.75 -3.11 -4.82
C PHE A 68 -9.87 -4.05 -5.24
N LYS A 69 -10.49 -4.73 -4.28
CA LYS A 69 -11.59 -5.67 -4.48
C LYS A 69 -12.85 -5.14 -3.83
N HIS A 70 -13.92 -4.94 -4.61
CA HIS A 70 -15.19 -4.45 -4.11
C HIS A 70 -16.31 -5.45 -4.35
N TYR A 71 -16.97 -5.87 -3.27
CA TYR A 71 -18.17 -6.70 -3.29
C TYR A 71 -19.42 -5.81 -3.24
N LYS A 72 -20.13 -5.74 -4.35
CA LYS A 72 -21.42 -5.09 -4.48
C LYS A 72 -22.53 -6.08 -4.22
N VAL A 73 -23.25 -5.91 -3.13
CA VAL A 73 -24.31 -6.84 -2.72
C VAL A 73 -25.68 -6.21 -2.99
N TYR A 74 -26.35 -6.66 -4.04
CA TYR A 74 -27.65 -6.17 -4.45
C TYR A 74 -28.73 -6.48 -3.42
N GLY A 75 -29.42 -5.44 -2.91
CA GLY A 75 -30.42 -5.55 -1.86
C GLY A 75 -29.86 -5.78 -0.45
N GLY A 76 -28.54 -5.89 -0.30
CA GLY A 76 -27.87 -5.94 0.99
C GLY A 76 -28.01 -4.62 1.76
N GLY A 77 -28.18 -4.71 3.08
CA GLY A 77 -28.23 -3.56 3.99
C GLY A 77 -26.86 -3.23 4.60
N HIS A 78 -26.90 -2.52 5.73
CA HIS A 78 -25.74 -2.23 6.56
C HIS A 78 -25.40 -3.45 7.43
N ASP A 79 -24.87 -4.50 6.81
CA ASP A 79 -24.72 -5.81 7.40
C ASP A 79 -23.32 -6.42 7.18
N TRP A 80 -22.98 -7.38 8.05
CA TRP A 80 -21.87 -8.31 7.83
C TRP A 80 -22.39 -9.50 7.04
N PHE A 81 -22.07 -9.59 5.75
CA PHE A 81 -22.62 -10.58 4.83
C PHE A 81 -22.16 -12.00 5.16
N LYS A 82 -23.07 -12.96 5.04
CA LYS A 82 -22.89 -14.38 5.38
C LYS A 82 -23.29 -15.28 4.21
N GLU A 83 -23.20 -16.57 4.42
CA GLU A 83 -23.37 -17.62 3.40
C GLU A 83 -24.66 -17.52 2.59
N ASN A 84 -25.71 -16.90 3.13
CA ASN A 84 -26.95 -16.66 2.39
C ASN A 84 -26.79 -15.72 1.18
N TRP A 85 -25.67 -14.97 1.13
CA TRP A 85 -25.27 -14.13 0.00
C TRP A 85 -24.32 -14.84 -0.97
N GLY A 86 -23.95 -16.12 -0.68
CA GLY A 86 -23.03 -16.92 -1.48
C GLY A 86 -21.56 -16.75 -1.08
N PHE A 87 -21.26 -15.94 -0.05
CA PHE A 87 -19.94 -15.77 0.53
C PHE A 87 -20.05 -15.38 2.01
N HIS A 88 -18.94 -15.37 2.73
CA HIS A 88 -18.87 -14.90 4.11
C HIS A 88 -17.79 -13.82 4.21
N THR A 89 -18.17 -12.61 4.62
CA THR A 89 -17.26 -11.45 4.69
C THR A 89 -15.96 -11.76 5.45
N SER A 90 -16.04 -12.46 6.60
CA SER A 90 -14.83 -12.81 7.36
C SER A 90 -13.87 -13.74 6.60
N SER A 91 -14.41 -14.71 5.86
CA SER A 91 -13.58 -15.63 5.07
C SER A 91 -12.90 -14.88 3.94
N GLU A 92 -13.65 -14.08 3.20
CA GLU A 92 -13.09 -13.25 2.12
C GLU A 92 -12.01 -12.28 2.61
N LEU A 93 -12.20 -11.67 3.79
CA LEU A 93 -11.20 -10.80 4.42
C LEU A 93 -9.92 -11.56 4.76
N ILE A 94 -10.05 -12.74 5.39
CA ILE A 94 -8.90 -13.56 5.77
C ILE A 94 -8.16 -14.02 4.50
N ASP A 95 -8.87 -14.55 3.52
CA ASP A 95 -8.30 -15.04 2.27
C ASP A 95 -7.64 -13.90 1.47
N PHE A 96 -8.22 -12.69 1.51
CA PHE A 96 -7.64 -11.52 0.89
C PHE A 96 -6.33 -11.12 1.57
N PHE A 97 -6.30 -10.96 2.89
CA PHE A 97 -5.11 -10.50 3.59
C PHE A 97 -4.00 -11.55 3.66
N LEU A 98 -4.32 -12.84 3.61
CA LEU A 98 -3.31 -13.90 3.56
C LEU A 98 -2.53 -13.95 2.23
N GLN A 99 -3.01 -13.25 1.18
CA GLN A 99 -2.30 -13.13 -0.10
C GLN A 99 -1.14 -12.14 -0.03
N TYR A 100 -1.10 -11.29 0.99
CA TYR A 100 -0.14 -10.20 1.10
C TYR A 100 0.81 -10.40 2.27
N ASN A 101 2.08 -10.18 2.02
CA ASN A 101 3.08 -10.03 3.07
C ASN A 101 3.50 -8.56 3.14
N LEU A 102 3.90 -8.12 4.30
CA LEU A 102 4.37 -6.75 4.49
C LEU A 102 5.54 -6.42 3.56
N SER A 103 6.44 -7.38 3.32
CA SER A 103 7.56 -7.28 2.40
C SER A 103 7.16 -7.02 0.94
N ASP A 104 5.94 -7.39 0.53
CA ASP A 104 5.48 -7.17 -0.85
C ASP A 104 5.24 -5.67 -1.15
N PHE A 105 5.10 -4.86 -0.10
CA PHE A 105 4.79 -3.43 -0.15
C PHE A 105 5.90 -2.54 0.42
N TYR A 106 6.86 -3.13 1.08
CA TYR A 106 8.10 -2.45 1.41
C TYR A 106 9.12 -2.78 0.31
N ASN A 107 9.58 -1.77 -0.41
CA ASN A 107 10.99 -1.83 -0.79
C ASN A 107 11.72 -1.98 0.55
N GLU A 108 12.47 -3.04 0.75
CA GLU A 108 13.33 -3.13 1.93
C GLU A 108 14.15 -1.83 1.93
N ILE A 109 13.87 -0.97 2.91
CA ILE A 109 14.67 0.23 3.10
C ILE A 109 16.03 -0.29 3.52
N THR A 110 16.91 -0.43 2.56
CA THR A 110 18.30 -0.80 2.84
C THR A 110 18.96 0.47 3.37
N LEU A 111 19.15 0.50 4.69
CA LEU A 111 19.84 1.62 5.33
C LEU A 111 21.23 1.79 4.70
N GLY A 112 21.48 3.02 4.25
CA GLY A 112 22.72 3.37 3.57
C GLY A 112 22.69 3.27 2.04
N ASP A 113 21.65 2.67 1.46
CA ASP A 113 21.40 2.69 0.01
C ASP A 113 20.54 3.92 -0.33
N ILE A 114 21.22 5.03 -0.53
CA ILE A 114 20.57 6.35 -0.68
C ILE A 114 19.95 6.51 -2.07
N ASN A 115 20.55 5.87 -3.08
CA ASN A 115 20.09 5.95 -4.47
C ASN A 115 19.13 4.80 -4.86
N SER A 116 18.89 3.85 -3.95
CA SER A 116 18.04 2.68 -4.15
C SER A 116 18.47 1.77 -5.33
N ASP A 117 19.78 1.64 -5.53
CA ASP A 117 20.36 0.75 -6.57
C ASP A 117 20.70 -0.66 -6.03
N SER A 118 20.35 -0.95 -4.79
CA SER A 118 20.61 -2.18 -4.04
C SER A 118 22.12 -2.42 -3.76
N GLN A 119 22.95 -1.39 -3.84
CA GLN A 119 24.37 -1.43 -3.52
C GLN A 119 24.72 -0.29 -2.56
N ILE A 120 25.34 -0.60 -1.43
CA ILE A 120 25.87 0.43 -0.52
C ILE A 120 27.30 0.72 -0.91
N ASN A 121 27.55 1.91 -1.46
CA ASN A 121 28.87 2.29 -2.00
C ASN A 121 29.14 3.81 -1.87
N VAL A 122 30.25 4.26 -2.47
CA VAL A 122 30.68 5.67 -2.37
C VAL A 122 29.67 6.66 -2.98
N LEU A 123 28.81 6.23 -3.91
CA LEU A 123 27.80 7.12 -4.49
C LEU A 123 26.75 7.50 -3.45
N ASP A 124 26.41 6.59 -2.55
CA ASP A 124 25.47 6.86 -1.44
C ASP A 124 26.06 7.87 -0.45
N VAL A 125 27.37 7.78 -0.20
CA VAL A 125 28.08 8.78 0.64
C VAL A 125 27.95 10.18 0.05
N VAL A 126 28.11 10.31 -1.27
CA VAL A 126 28.00 11.61 -1.95
C VAL A 126 26.57 12.14 -1.86
N LEU A 127 25.57 11.30 -2.13
CA LEU A 127 24.15 11.68 -2.05
C LEU A 127 23.72 12.03 -0.62
N LEU A 128 24.18 11.26 0.37
CA LEU A 128 23.90 11.56 1.77
C LEU A 128 24.50 12.91 2.19
N ALA A 129 25.70 13.23 1.69
CA ALA A 129 26.31 14.54 1.93
C ALA A 129 25.49 15.68 1.30
N GLU A 130 24.91 15.49 0.11
CA GLU A 130 23.99 16.48 -0.50
C GLU A 130 22.74 16.67 0.36
N ILE A 131 22.10 15.58 0.82
CA ILE A 131 20.93 15.63 1.70
C ILE A 131 21.22 16.40 2.99
N ILE A 132 22.41 16.21 3.59
CA ILE A 132 22.86 16.97 4.77
C ILE A 132 22.96 18.45 4.47
N LEU A 133 23.52 18.83 3.32
CA LEU A 133 23.68 20.22 2.92
C LEU A 133 22.35 20.92 2.62
N GLU A 134 21.39 20.18 2.10
CA GLU A 134 20.02 20.65 1.83
C GLU A 134 19.16 20.75 3.09
N GLY A 135 19.53 20.04 4.16
CA GLY A 135 18.75 19.95 5.39
C GLY A 135 17.45 19.14 5.20
N SER A 136 17.40 18.25 4.23
CA SER A 136 16.27 17.36 3.98
C SER A 136 16.39 16.06 4.78
N TYR A 137 15.28 15.32 4.90
CA TYR A 137 15.23 14.01 5.59
C TYR A 137 14.98 12.90 4.59
N LEU A 138 15.72 11.80 4.72
CA LEU A 138 15.54 10.57 3.98
C LEU A 138 15.77 9.38 4.93
N GLU A 139 14.77 8.50 5.08
CA GLU A 139 14.79 7.42 6.06
C GLU A 139 15.98 6.47 5.89
N GLN A 140 16.39 6.17 4.64
CA GLN A 140 17.56 5.34 4.34
C GLN A 140 18.88 5.95 4.83
N GLY A 141 18.88 7.25 5.05
CA GLY A 141 20.06 8.01 5.50
C GLY A 141 20.18 8.13 7.02
N ASP A 142 19.15 7.81 7.79
CA ASP A 142 19.17 7.89 9.26
C ASP A 142 19.72 6.57 9.85
N LEU A 143 21.04 6.42 9.81
CA LEU A 143 21.72 5.20 10.21
C LEU A 143 21.85 5.03 11.72
N ASN A 144 21.66 6.10 12.48
CA ASN A 144 21.72 6.09 13.94
C ASN A 144 20.34 6.14 14.61
N PHE A 145 19.24 6.28 13.81
CA PHE A 145 17.84 6.34 14.24
C PHE A 145 17.51 7.50 15.19
N ASP A 146 18.20 8.64 15.03
CA ASP A 146 17.92 9.82 15.84
C ASP A 146 16.90 10.80 15.21
N GLN A 147 16.31 10.43 14.06
CA GLN A 147 15.34 11.19 13.26
C GLN A 147 15.90 12.47 12.64
N THR A 148 17.22 12.55 12.51
CA THR A 148 17.89 13.64 11.82
C THR A 148 18.95 13.09 10.87
N ILE A 149 19.16 13.74 9.72
CA ILE A 149 20.24 13.39 8.82
C ILE A 149 21.41 14.33 9.09
N SER A 150 22.51 13.76 9.52
CA SER A 150 23.66 14.52 10.01
C SER A 150 25.01 13.92 9.58
N ILE A 151 26.09 14.59 9.93
CA ILE A 151 27.45 14.07 9.71
C ILE A 151 27.71 12.75 10.45
N LEU A 152 26.94 12.43 11.49
CA LEU A 152 27.06 11.18 12.22
C LEU A 152 26.60 9.99 11.36
N ASP A 153 25.54 10.16 10.58
CA ASP A 153 25.05 9.17 9.64
C ASP A 153 26.03 8.96 8.49
N LEU A 154 26.62 10.04 7.99
CA LEU A 154 27.65 9.96 6.97
C LEU A 154 28.88 9.16 7.45
N ILE A 155 29.31 9.36 8.69
CA ILE A 155 30.39 8.57 9.31
C ILE A 155 29.98 7.11 9.48
N ALA A 156 28.72 6.84 9.88
CA ALA A 156 28.20 5.50 9.99
C ALA A 156 28.20 4.77 8.63
N LEU A 157 27.74 5.45 7.58
CA LEU A 157 27.74 4.92 6.22
C LEU A 157 29.14 4.58 5.71
N ILE A 158 30.10 5.50 5.91
CA ILE A 158 31.52 5.25 5.54
C ILE A 158 32.07 4.03 6.29
N ASN A 159 31.75 3.87 7.57
CA ASN A 159 32.19 2.73 8.35
C ASN A 159 31.57 1.40 7.84
N ILE A 160 30.32 1.40 7.41
CA ILE A 160 29.68 0.24 6.78
C ILE A 160 30.47 -0.16 5.54
N ILE A 161 30.76 0.77 4.64
CA ILE A 161 31.46 0.52 3.39
C ILE A 161 32.89 0.00 3.64
N LEU A 162 33.61 0.58 4.58
CA LEU A 162 34.97 0.17 4.90
C LEU A 162 35.03 -1.21 5.57
N ASN A 163 34.09 -1.53 6.47
CA ASN A 163 34.06 -2.85 7.12
C ASN A 163 33.61 -4.00 6.18
N TRP A 164 32.88 -3.69 5.10
CA TRP A 164 32.58 -4.68 4.07
C TRP A 164 33.85 -5.12 3.30
N CYS A 165 34.84 -4.24 3.19
CA CYS A 165 36.11 -4.57 2.53
C CYS A 165 36.99 -5.54 3.35
N ASP A 166 36.86 -5.57 4.68
CA ASP A 166 37.69 -6.42 5.56
C ASP A 166 37.24 -7.88 5.62
N HIS A 167 36.12 -8.27 5.02
CA HIS A 167 35.62 -9.64 4.98
C HIS A 167 35.99 -10.42 3.71
N PHE A 168 36.76 -9.83 2.81
CA PHE A 168 37.21 -10.44 1.55
C PHE A 168 38.72 -10.66 1.45
N PHE A 169 39.46 -10.61 2.58
CA PHE A 169 40.89 -10.99 2.63
C PHE A 169 41.18 -12.05 3.69
#